data_874d4b06c886c4e141c3c4df420a2821
#
_entry.id   874d4b06c886c4e141c3c4df420a2821
#
_cell.length_a   1.000
_cell.length_b   1.000
_cell.length_c   1.000
_cell.angle_alpha   90.00
_cell.angle_beta   90.00
_cell.angle_gamma   90.00
#
_symmetry.space_group_name_H-M   'P 1'
#
loop_
_entity.id
_entity.type
_entity.pdbx_description
1 polymer ?
#
loop_
_entity_poly.entity_id
_entity_poly.type
_entity_poly.pdbx_seq_one_letter_code
_entity_poly.pdbx_strand_id
1 'polypeptide(L)'
;MPNKQSAKRRVRTAERNRIYNRYWTTRCKNAVKKFLGSIEAKDSAAAAQNFDAAQSVIDKAVVKGVMHRNTAARRKQLMARHLKDLVEA
;
A
#
# COMPACT_ATOMS: atom_id res chain seq x y z
N MET A 1 -37.24 -13.35 -12.87
CA MET A 1 -36.04 -12.68 -13.40
C MET A 1 -35.33 -11.93 -12.29
N PRO A 2 -34.03 -12.11 -12.16
CA PRO A 2 -33.31 -11.27 -11.22
C PRO A 2 -33.53 -9.82 -11.61
N ASN A 3 -33.79 -9.06 -10.62
CA ASN A 3 -34.11 -7.68 -10.75
C ASN A 3 -32.99 -6.94 -11.46
N LYS A 4 -33.27 -6.37 -12.64
CA LYS A 4 -32.28 -5.62 -13.41
C LYS A 4 -31.68 -4.49 -12.62
N GLN A 5 -32.43 -3.90 -11.69
CA GLN A 5 -31.96 -2.87 -10.80
C GLN A 5 -30.91 -3.40 -9.81
N SER A 6 -31.11 -4.62 -9.28
CA SER A 6 -30.12 -5.26 -8.41
C SER A 6 -28.82 -5.55 -9.16
N ALA A 7 -28.92 -6.04 -10.39
CA ALA A 7 -27.75 -6.29 -11.23
C ALA A 7 -26.99 -5.00 -11.54
N LYS A 8 -27.71 -3.94 -11.90
CA LYS A 8 -27.10 -2.62 -12.14
C LYS A 8 -26.43 -2.08 -10.89
N ARG A 9 -27.06 -2.25 -9.74
CA ARG A 9 -26.54 -1.82 -8.46
C ARG A 9 -25.24 -2.57 -8.12
N ARG A 10 -25.18 -3.87 -8.36
CA ARG A 10 -23.99 -4.69 -8.17
C ARG A 10 -22.84 -4.23 -9.06
N VAL A 11 -23.14 -3.94 -10.34
CA VAL A 11 -22.14 -3.46 -11.29
C VAL A 11 -21.57 -2.12 -10.83
N ARG A 12 -22.40 -1.19 -10.41
CA ARG A 12 -21.96 0.12 -9.91
C ARG A 12 -21.10 -0.03 -8.66
N THR A 13 -21.51 -0.89 -7.73
CA THR A 13 -20.79 -1.14 -6.49
C THR A 13 -19.43 -1.79 -6.78
N ALA A 14 -19.40 -2.79 -7.66
CA ALA A 14 -18.16 -3.45 -8.05
C ALA A 14 -17.18 -2.49 -8.72
N GLU A 15 -17.69 -1.62 -9.60
CA GLU A 15 -16.87 -0.63 -10.29
C GLU A 15 -16.32 0.41 -9.33
N ARG A 16 -17.15 0.89 -8.40
CA ARG A 16 -16.73 1.82 -7.34
C ARG A 16 -15.64 1.20 -6.47
N ASN A 17 -15.81 -0.06 -6.08
CA ASN A 17 -14.83 -0.77 -5.27
C ASN A 17 -13.52 -0.99 -6.02
N ARG A 18 -13.61 -1.28 -7.32
CA ARG A 18 -12.43 -1.44 -8.17
C ARG A 18 -11.62 -0.15 -8.25
N ILE A 19 -12.27 0.98 -8.47
CA ILE A 19 -11.62 2.30 -8.52
C ILE A 19 -10.99 2.63 -7.18
N TYR A 20 -11.70 2.41 -6.10
CA TYR A 20 -11.25 2.64 -4.74
C TYR A 20 -10.03 1.76 -4.41
N ASN A 21 -10.10 0.48 -4.72
CA ASN A 21 -9.01 -0.46 -4.47
C ASN A 21 -7.77 -0.09 -5.29
N ARG A 22 -7.97 0.29 -6.55
CA ARG A 22 -6.89 0.72 -7.44
C ARG A 22 -6.19 1.96 -6.89
N TYR A 23 -6.96 2.92 -6.37
CA TYR A 23 -6.42 4.14 -5.77
C TYR A 23 -5.46 3.80 -4.62
N TRP A 24 -5.91 2.97 -3.68
CA TRP A 24 -5.09 2.60 -2.53
C TRP A 24 -3.91 1.71 -2.92
N THR A 25 -4.10 0.79 -3.85
CA THR A 25 -3.02 -0.07 -4.36
C THR A 25 -1.93 0.77 -5.00
N THR A 26 -2.30 1.75 -5.80
CA THR A 26 -1.35 2.67 -6.45
C THR A 26 -0.59 3.49 -5.43
N ARG A 27 -1.28 4.01 -4.41
CA ARG A 27 -0.63 4.76 -3.34
C ARG A 27 0.38 3.92 -2.58
N CYS A 28 0.03 2.68 -2.26
CA CYS A 28 0.95 1.76 -1.59
C CYS A 28 2.18 1.47 -2.45
N LYS A 29 1.98 1.17 -3.73
CA LYS A 29 3.09 0.93 -4.67
C LYS A 29 4.02 2.13 -4.76
N ASN A 30 3.46 3.33 -4.90
CA ASN A 30 4.26 4.55 -5.03
C ASN A 30 5.06 4.84 -3.77
N ALA A 31 4.46 4.63 -2.59
CA ALA A 31 5.13 4.83 -1.32
C ALA A 31 6.30 3.86 -1.14
N VAL A 32 6.09 2.59 -1.46
CA VAL A 32 7.13 1.56 -1.39
C VAL A 32 8.24 1.85 -2.39
N LYS A 33 7.88 2.24 -3.61
CA LYS A 33 8.84 2.58 -4.66
C LYS A 33 9.73 3.76 -4.24
N LYS A 34 9.12 4.78 -3.65
CA LYS A 34 9.84 5.95 -3.15
C LYS A 34 10.83 5.56 -2.05
N PHE A 35 10.39 4.67 -1.14
CA PHE A 35 11.25 4.15 -0.08
C PHE A 35 12.43 3.37 -0.67
N LEU A 36 12.18 2.47 -1.61
CA LEU A 36 13.23 1.67 -2.25
C LEU A 36 14.22 2.55 -3.03
N GLY A 37 13.72 3.62 -3.65
CA GLY A 37 14.59 4.60 -4.29
C GLY A 37 15.56 5.26 -3.32
N SER A 38 15.09 5.56 -2.10
CA SER A 38 15.94 6.10 -1.03
C SER A 38 17.01 5.09 -0.60
N ILE A 39 16.67 3.81 -0.56
CA ILE A 39 17.61 2.74 -0.22
C ILE A 39 18.69 2.63 -1.29
N GLU A 40 18.34 2.70 -2.57
CA GLU A 40 19.31 2.66 -3.67
C GLU A 40 20.23 3.87 -3.63
N ALA A 41 19.71 5.04 -3.28
CA ALA A 41 20.49 6.26 -3.15
C ALA A 41 21.36 6.28 -1.89
N LYS A 42 21.19 5.28 -1.01
CA LYS A 42 21.90 5.16 0.27
C LYS A 42 21.70 6.38 1.18
N ASP A 43 20.52 7.00 1.08
CA ASP A 43 20.12 8.14 1.90
C ASP A 43 19.32 7.65 3.09
N SER A 44 19.98 7.43 4.22
CA SER A 44 19.33 6.86 5.41
C SER A 44 18.27 7.79 6.00
N ALA A 45 18.49 9.11 5.96
CA ALA A 45 17.50 10.07 6.47
C ALA A 45 16.22 10.06 5.63
N ALA A 46 16.36 10.11 4.30
CA ALA A 46 15.20 10.03 3.41
C ALA A 46 14.54 8.67 3.50
N ALA A 47 15.31 7.60 3.63
CA ALA A 47 14.77 6.24 3.76
C ALA A 47 13.92 6.11 5.03
N ALA A 48 14.34 6.66 6.15
CA ALA A 48 13.59 6.63 7.39
C ALA A 48 12.26 7.38 7.25
N GLN A 49 12.28 8.57 6.66
CA GLN A 49 11.08 9.36 6.41
C GLN A 49 10.12 8.64 5.46
N ASN A 50 10.65 8.08 4.39
CA ASN A 50 9.84 7.35 3.40
C ASN A 50 9.30 6.05 3.97
N PHE A 51 10.03 5.42 4.88
CA PHE A 51 9.55 4.24 5.61
C PHE A 51 8.31 4.56 6.43
N ASP A 52 8.36 5.65 7.22
CA ASP A 52 7.23 6.08 8.03
C ASP A 52 6.03 6.44 7.15
N ALA A 53 6.26 7.14 6.06
CA ALA A 53 5.20 7.50 5.12
C ALA A 53 4.57 6.25 4.49
N ALA A 54 5.40 5.28 4.09
CA ALA A 54 4.92 4.03 3.50
C ALA A 54 4.12 3.20 4.50
N GLN A 55 4.58 3.11 5.75
CA GLN A 55 3.83 2.42 6.81
C GLN A 55 2.45 3.04 7.01
N SER A 56 2.39 4.37 7.03
CA SER A 56 1.13 5.08 7.20
C SER A 56 0.14 4.75 6.08
N VAL A 57 0.59 4.76 4.83
CA VAL A 57 -0.26 4.44 3.67
C VAL A 57 -0.72 2.99 3.72
N ILE A 58 0.18 2.06 4.04
CA ILE A 58 -0.14 0.63 4.14
C ILE A 58 -1.15 0.39 5.25
N ASP A 59 -0.97 1.01 6.43
CA ASP A 59 -1.90 0.87 7.54
C ASP A 59 -3.29 1.39 7.18
N LYS A 60 -3.36 2.51 6.48
CA LYS A 60 -4.63 3.05 5.99
C LYS A 60 -5.30 2.10 5.00
N ALA A 61 -4.53 1.47 4.12
CA ALA A 61 -5.06 0.50 3.17
C ALA A 61 -5.66 -0.72 3.88
N VAL A 62 -5.06 -1.15 4.99
CA VAL A 62 -5.61 -2.24 5.81
C VAL A 62 -6.93 -1.81 6.45
N VAL A 63 -6.98 -0.61 7.04
CA VAL A 63 -8.21 -0.08 7.66
C VAL A 63 -9.34 0.05 6.64
N LYS A 64 -8.99 0.43 5.40
CA LYS A 64 -9.97 0.57 4.33
C LYS A 64 -10.38 -0.77 3.70
N GLY A 65 -9.79 -1.87 4.13
CA GLY A 65 -10.13 -3.21 3.63
C GLY A 65 -9.56 -3.55 2.27
N VAL A 66 -8.62 -2.75 1.77
CA VAL A 66 -7.98 -2.96 0.46
C VAL A 66 -6.85 -3.98 0.55
N MET A 67 -6.19 -4.05 1.70
CA MET A 67 -5.05 -4.92 1.92
C MET A 67 -5.28 -5.75 3.19
N HIS A 68 -4.96 -7.04 3.11
CA HIS A 68 -5.03 -7.91 4.28
C HIS A 68 -3.88 -7.58 5.24
N ARG A 69 -4.16 -7.66 6.54
CA ARG A 69 -3.16 -7.34 7.58
C ARG A 69 -1.89 -8.17 7.47
N ASN A 70 -1.99 -9.42 7.04
CA ASN A 70 -0.81 -10.29 6.88
C ASN A 70 0.08 -9.83 5.73
N THR A 71 -0.51 -9.39 4.62
CA THR A 71 0.22 -8.82 3.49
C THR A 71 0.92 -7.53 3.92
N ALA A 72 0.22 -6.68 4.66
CA ALA A 72 0.76 -5.43 5.17
C ALA A 72 1.96 -5.70 6.11
N ALA A 73 1.81 -6.64 7.03
CA ALA A 73 2.88 -7.01 7.96
C ALA A 73 4.11 -7.50 7.22
N ARG A 74 3.93 -8.33 6.18
CA ARG A 74 5.03 -8.85 5.36
C ARG A 74 5.76 -7.72 4.65
N ARG A 75 5.02 -6.79 4.04
CA ARG A 75 5.63 -5.65 3.33
C ARG A 75 6.39 -4.74 4.27
N LYS A 76 5.82 -4.44 5.44
CA LYS A 76 6.50 -3.63 6.45
C LYS A 76 7.79 -4.31 6.92
N GLN A 77 7.74 -5.61 7.13
CA GLN A 77 8.90 -6.37 7.57
C GLN A 77 10.04 -6.32 6.55
N LEU A 78 9.72 -6.48 5.26
CA LEU A 78 10.72 -6.39 4.19
C LEU A 78 11.33 -4.99 4.13
N MET A 79 10.52 -3.95 4.23
CA MET A 79 11.00 -2.58 4.24
C MET A 79 11.88 -2.30 5.45
N ALA A 80 11.49 -2.79 6.63
CA ALA A 80 12.27 -2.64 7.85
C ALA A 80 13.63 -3.30 7.73
N ARG A 81 13.69 -4.46 7.07
CA ARG A 81 14.94 -5.17 6.81
C ARG A 81 15.85 -4.38 5.91
N HIS A 82 15.32 -3.80 4.82
CA HIS A 82 16.10 -2.95 3.92
C HIS A 82 16.65 -1.73 4.64
N LEU A 83 15.84 -1.10 5.47
CA LEU A 83 16.28 0.08 6.23
C LEU A 83 17.37 -0.30 7.23
N LYS A 84 17.20 -1.41 7.93
CA LYS A 84 18.19 -1.91 8.88
C LYS A 84 19.53 -2.17 8.19
N ASP A 85 19.49 -2.85 7.04
CA ASP A 85 20.69 -3.16 6.26
C ASP A 85 21.41 -1.87 5.81
N LEU A 86 20.65 -0.86 5.43
CA LEU A 86 21.22 0.43 5.02
C LEU A 86 21.91 1.13 6.20
N VAL A 87 21.27 1.15 7.36
CA VAL A 87 21.80 1.83 8.54
C VAL A 87 23.03 1.11 9.12
N GLU A 88 23.05 -0.22 9.04
CA GLU A 88 24.14 -1.04 9.57
C GLU A 88 25.30 -1.20 8.57
N ALA A 89 25.12 -0.79 7.32
CA ALA A 89 26.14 -0.93 6.29
C ALA A 89 27.33 0.01 6.47
#